data_16d0383f0cf8e2a9dc79301f9bac3909
#
_entry.id   16d0383f0cf8e2a9dc79301f9bac3909
#
_cell.length_a   1.000
_cell.length_b   1.000
_cell.length_c   1.000
_cell.angle_alpha   90.00
_cell.angle_beta   90.00
_cell.angle_gamma   90.00
#
_symmetry.space_group_name_H-M   'P 1'
#
loop_
_entity.id
_entity.type
_entity.pdbx_description
1 polymer ?
#
loop_
_entity_poly.entity_id
_entity_poly.type
_entity_poly.pdbx_seq_one_letter_code
_entity_poly.pdbx_strand_id
1 'polypeptide(L)'
;MAKIRELSQILTNQIAAGEVIERPASVVKELVENAIDANSTQIDVFIEEAGLKKVQVTDNGDGIAADEVKLAFTRHATSKIYTQDDLFRIHSLGFRGEALPSIASVAKVSIETAVADQSGTYLSIKGGVIEEERPNKSRKGTTIIVEDLFYNTPARLKYIRSLQTELSNITDIMNRIALSHPEIAFRLHHEGNQLLHTAGNGDLRQTIAGVYGTLT
;
A
#
# COMPACT_ATOMS: atom_id res chain seq x y z
N MET A 1 38.59 14.80 12.61
CA MET A 1 38.15 14.20 11.36
C MET A 1 36.95 13.30 11.65
N ALA A 2 35.85 13.43 10.91
CA ALA A 2 34.72 12.50 11.02
C ALA A 2 35.16 11.11 10.54
N LYS A 3 34.93 10.08 11.37
CA LYS A 3 35.26 8.69 11.00
C LYS A 3 34.11 8.11 10.18
N ILE A 4 34.41 7.57 9.01
CA ILE A 4 33.47 6.78 8.23
C ILE A 4 33.13 5.51 9.02
N ARG A 5 31.83 5.19 9.13
CA ARG A 5 31.32 4.00 9.83
C ARG A 5 30.30 3.31 8.96
N GLU A 6 30.24 2.00 9.06
CA GLU A 6 29.15 1.20 8.49
C GLU A 6 27.85 1.48 9.27
N LEU A 7 26.75 1.68 8.55
CA LEU A 7 25.44 1.92 9.14
C LEU A 7 24.81 0.59 9.58
N SER A 8 24.01 0.65 10.65
CA SER A 8 23.19 -0.52 11.03
C SER A 8 22.17 -0.81 9.93
N GLN A 9 21.78 -2.08 9.80
CA GLN A 9 20.78 -2.50 8.82
C GLN A 9 19.45 -1.74 8.99
N ILE A 10 19.04 -1.47 10.23
CA ILE A 10 17.84 -0.70 10.53
C ILE A 10 17.95 0.71 9.96
N LEU A 11 19.05 1.40 10.20
CA LEU A 11 19.25 2.76 9.70
C LEU A 11 19.35 2.80 8.17
N THR A 12 20.03 1.84 7.57
CA THR A 12 20.12 1.67 6.11
C THR A 12 18.72 1.49 5.52
N ASN A 13 17.88 0.66 6.13
CA ASN A 13 16.51 0.43 5.69
C ASN A 13 15.64 1.69 5.82
N GLN A 14 15.80 2.46 6.89
CA GLN A 14 15.07 3.73 7.08
C GLN A 14 15.47 4.80 6.05
N ILE A 15 16.76 4.87 5.70
CA ILE A 15 17.26 5.78 4.67
C ILE A 15 16.70 5.39 3.31
N ALA A 16 16.83 4.12 2.93
CA ALA A 16 16.30 3.61 1.67
C ALA A 16 14.77 3.73 1.57
N ALA A 17 14.05 3.53 2.68
CA ALA A 17 12.60 3.79 2.73
C ALA A 17 12.25 5.23 2.37
N GLY A 18 13.15 6.19 2.67
CA GLY A 18 12.98 7.59 2.33
C GLY A 18 12.97 7.92 0.87
N GLU A 19 13.60 7.11 0.08
CA GLU A 19 13.63 7.25 -1.37
C GLU A 19 12.35 6.71 -2.04
N VAL A 20 11.63 5.82 -1.36
CA VAL A 20 10.42 5.16 -1.86
C VAL A 20 9.17 5.78 -1.26
N ILE A 21 9.16 6.01 0.06
CA ILE A 21 8.00 6.49 0.82
C ILE A 21 8.30 7.89 1.36
N GLU A 22 7.85 8.90 0.66
CA GLU A 22 8.05 10.31 1.03
C GLU A 22 6.89 10.86 1.86
N ARG A 23 5.67 10.38 1.63
CA ARG A 23 4.42 10.91 2.21
C ARG A 23 3.33 9.84 2.27
N PRO A 24 2.21 10.09 2.98
CA PRO A 24 1.09 9.15 3.06
C PRO A 24 0.53 8.72 1.69
N ALA A 25 0.46 9.63 0.73
CA ALA A 25 0.00 9.32 -0.64
C ALA A 25 0.89 8.27 -1.33
N SER A 26 2.19 8.21 -1.02
CA SER A 26 3.10 7.18 -1.54
C SER A 26 2.72 5.80 -1.00
N VAL A 27 2.33 5.70 0.27
CA VAL A 27 1.85 4.44 0.88
C VAL A 27 0.57 3.97 0.19
N VAL A 28 -0.41 4.86 0.06
CA VAL A 28 -1.70 4.55 -0.59
C VAL A 28 -1.46 4.06 -2.02
N LYS A 29 -0.65 4.78 -2.79
CA LYS A 29 -0.31 4.41 -4.16
C LYS A 29 0.24 2.98 -4.25
N GLU A 30 1.27 2.68 -3.47
CA GLU A 30 1.94 1.38 -3.50
C GLU A 30 1.00 0.23 -3.09
N LEU A 31 0.20 0.42 -2.04
CA LEU A 31 -0.73 -0.61 -1.58
C LEU A 31 -1.86 -0.85 -2.58
N VAL A 32 -2.40 0.21 -3.19
CA VAL A 32 -3.46 0.09 -4.19
C VAL A 32 -2.93 -0.53 -5.49
N GLU A 33 -1.74 -0.16 -5.94
CA GLU A 33 -1.10 -0.79 -7.11
C GLU A 33 -0.84 -2.29 -6.87
N ASN A 34 -0.42 -2.68 -5.65
CA ASN A 34 -0.28 -4.09 -5.30
C ASN A 34 -1.62 -4.84 -5.33
N ALA A 35 -2.71 -4.22 -4.88
CA ALA A 35 -4.05 -4.78 -4.94
C ALA A 35 -4.54 -4.95 -6.40
N ILE A 36 -4.25 -3.99 -7.28
CA ILE A 36 -4.54 -4.09 -8.72
C ILE A 36 -3.76 -5.25 -9.35
N ASP A 37 -2.46 -5.34 -9.06
CA ASP A 37 -1.59 -6.41 -9.56
C ASP A 37 -2.01 -7.81 -9.05
N ALA A 38 -2.73 -7.87 -7.91
CA ALA A 38 -3.33 -9.10 -7.37
C ALA A 38 -4.70 -9.45 -8.01
N ASN A 39 -5.04 -8.86 -9.14
CA ASN A 39 -6.29 -9.10 -9.88
C ASN A 39 -7.56 -8.75 -9.08
N SER A 40 -7.50 -7.72 -8.26
CA SER A 40 -8.66 -7.26 -7.48
C SER A 40 -9.72 -6.64 -8.38
N THR A 41 -10.97 -6.87 -8.07
CA THR A 41 -12.12 -6.22 -8.69
C THR A 41 -12.75 -5.16 -7.79
N GLN A 42 -12.38 -5.17 -6.50
CA GLN A 42 -12.82 -4.19 -5.51
C GLN A 42 -11.67 -3.86 -4.57
N ILE A 43 -11.44 -2.57 -4.36
CA ILE A 43 -10.40 -2.04 -3.48
C ILE A 43 -10.99 -0.94 -2.62
N ASP A 44 -10.93 -1.13 -1.29
CA ASP A 44 -11.43 -0.20 -0.30
C ASP A 44 -10.25 0.41 0.48
N VAL A 45 -10.22 1.73 0.55
CA VAL A 45 -9.17 2.50 1.24
C VAL A 45 -9.77 3.31 2.37
N PHE A 46 -9.27 3.15 3.59
CA PHE A 46 -9.69 3.86 4.78
C PHE A 46 -8.50 4.63 5.36
N ILE A 47 -8.70 5.93 5.59
CA ILE A 47 -7.67 6.87 6.01
C ILE A 47 -8.07 7.56 7.31
N GLU A 48 -7.14 7.66 8.26
CA GLU A 48 -7.23 8.50 9.45
C GLU A 48 -6.06 9.49 9.51
N GLU A 49 -6.31 10.73 9.93
CA GLU A 49 -5.33 11.82 10.00
C GLU A 49 -4.51 11.96 8.69
N ALA A 50 -5.23 12.00 7.56
CA ALA A 50 -4.63 12.10 6.23
C ALA A 50 -3.55 11.02 5.95
N GLY A 51 -3.67 9.84 6.57
CA GLY A 51 -2.78 8.70 6.40
C GLY A 51 -1.55 8.68 7.32
N LEU A 52 -1.36 9.66 8.18
CA LEU A 52 -0.28 9.64 9.18
C LEU A 52 -0.59 8.69 10.32
N LYS A 53 -1.84 8.66 10.79
CA LYS A 53 -2.30 7.76 11.84
C LYS A 53 -2.61 6.37 11.28
N LYS A 54 -3.37 6.31 10.18
CA LYS A 54 -3.77 5.03 9.59
C LYS A 54 -4.02 5.13 8.09
N VAL A 55 -3.51 4.14 7.38
CA VAL A 55 -3.88 3.78 6.01
C VAL A 55 -4.26 2.30 6.02
N GLN A 56 -5.49 1.98 5.64
CA GLN A 56 -5.95 0.60 5.47
C GLN A 56 -6.38 0.40 4.03
N VAL A 57 -5.85 -0.62 3.38
CA VAL A 57 -6.27 -1.06 2.05
C VAL A 57 -6.77 -2.48 2.14
N THR A 58 -8.00 -2.70 1.71
CA THR A 58 -8.65 -4.01 1.66
C THR A 58 -9.03 -4.32 0.22
N ASP A 59 -8.63 -5.48 -0.25
CA ASP A 59 -8.92 -5.96 -1.60
C ASP A 59 -9.51 -7.38 -1.59
N ASN A 60 -10.09 -7.77 -2.71
CA ASN A 60 -10.62 -9.11 -2.97
C ASN A 60 -9.77 -9.89 -4.01
N GLY A 61 -8.50 -9.52 -4.16
CA GLY A 61 -7.59 -10.12 -5.12
C GLY A 61 -7.18 -11.56 -4.78
N ASP A 62 -6.09 -12.01 -5.38
CA ASP A 62 -5.64 -13.41 -5.27
C ASP A 62 -5.14 -13.79 -3.87
N GLY A 63 -4.74 -12.80 -3.04
CA GLY A 63 -4.13 -13.03 -1.75
C GLY A 63 -2.67 -13.48 -1.85
N ILE A 64 -2.06 -13.75 -0.70
CA ILE A 64 -0.67 -14.20 -0.57
C ILE A 64 -0.67 -15.52 0.20
N ALA A 65 0.03 -16.54 -0.32
CA ALA A 65 0.17 -17.83 0.34
C ALA A 65 0.96 -17.69 1.65
N ALA A 66 0.65 -18.55 2.64
CA ALA A 66 1.20 -18.41 3.99
C ALA A 66 2.74 -18.44 4.04
N ASP A 67 3.38 -19.23 3.19
CA ASP A 67 4.84 -19.33 3.08
C ASP A 67 5.48 -18.12 2.36
N GLU A 68 4.70 -17.33 1.64
CA GLU A 68 5.15 -16.15 0.91
C GLU A 68 4.94 -14.83 1.67
N VAL A 69 4.10 -14.80 2.73
CA VAL A 69 3.76 -13.54 3.42
C VAL A 69 5.00 -12.84 3.99
N LYS A 70 5.91 -13.57 4.65
CA LYS A 70 7.18 -13.00 5.14
C LYS A 70 8.05 -12.51 3.99
N LEU A 71 8.09 -13.26 2.89
CA LEU A 71 8.89 -12.92 1.72
C LEU A 71 8.44 -11.59 1.11
N ALA A 72 7.14 -11.29 1.13
CA ALA A 72 6.59 -10.03 0.63
C ALA A 72 7.15 -8.79 1.37
N PHE A 73 7.62 -8.95 2.61
CA PHE A 73 8.27 -7.90 3.40
C PHE A 73 9.80 -7.98 3.40
N THR A 74 10.38 -8.86 2.59
CA THR A 74 11.83 -8.98 2.41
C THR A 74 12.26 -8.10 1.21
N ARG A 75 13.35 -7.34 1.37
CA ARG A 75 13.87 -6.52 0.27
C ARG A 75 14.31 -7.38 -0.90
N HIS A 76 14.12 -6.86 -2.12
CA HIS A 76 14.45 -7.52 -3.37
C HIS A 76 13.66 -8.83 -3.63
N ALA A 77 12.60 -9.09 -2.86
CA ALA A 77 11.69 -10.20 -3.12
C ALA A 77 10.49 -9.69 -3.94
N THR A 78 10.25 -10.29 -5.09
CA THR A 78 9.13 -9.96 -5.98
C THR A 78 8.65 -11.19 -6.73
N SER A 79 7.35 -11.29 -6.95
CA SER A 79 6.73 -12.29 -7.84
C SER A 79 6.58 -11.80 -9.28
N LYS A 80 7.02 -10.58 -9.58
CA LYS A 80 6.67 -9.86 -10.82
C LYS A 80 7.76 -9.91 -11.89
N ILE A 81 9.01 -10.16 -11.50
CA ILE A 81 10.15 -10.30 -12.41
C ILE A 81 11.09 -11.42 -11.91
N TYR A 82 11.57 -12.28 -12.81
CA TYR A 82 12.49 -13.37 -12.50
C TYR A 82 13.76 -13.32 -13.36
N THR A 83 13.69 -12.68 -14.52
CA THR A 83 14.78 -12.63 -15.50
C THR A 83 15.05 -11.21 -15.99
N GLN A 84 16.21 -11.01 -16.64
CA GLN A 84 16.51 -9.74 -17.30
C GLN A 84 15.52 -9.40 -18.42
N ASP A 85 14.99 -10.40 -19.11
CA ASP A 85 14.00 -10.20 -20.18
C ASP A 85 12.68 -9.69 -19.64
N ASP A 86 12.28 -10.11 -18.43
CA ASP A 86 11.08 -9.60 -17.75
C ASP A 86 11.19 -8.09 -17.45
N LEU A 87 12.41 -7.60 -17.20
CA LEU A 87 12.67 -6.18 -16.97
C LEU A 87 12.36 -5.30 -18.19
N PHE A 88 12.47 -5.86 -19.39
CA PHE A 88 12.13 -5.17 -20.64
C PHE A 88 10.64 -5.31 -21.02
N ARG A 89 9.89 -6.19 -20.34
CA ARG A 89 8.48 -6.49 -20.62
C ARG A 89 7.61 -6.36 -19.37
N ILE A 90 7.81 -5.27 -18.61
CA ILE A 90 7.08 -5.04 -17.37
C ILE A 90 5.61 -4.77 -17.68
N HIS A 91 4.72 -5.60 -17.11
CA HIS A 91 3.27 -5.46 -17.20
C HIS A 91 2.61 -5.12 -15.85
N SER A 92 3.37 -5.17 -14.74
CA SER A 92 2.91 -4.86 -13.39
C SER A 92 3.21 -3.41 -13.01
N LEU A 93 2.39 -2.81 -12.15
CA LEU A 93 2.57 -1.44 -11.66
C LEU A 93 3.76 -1.31 -10.71
N GLY A 94 4.08 -2.37 -9.94
CA GLY A 94 5.25 -2.42 -9.06
C GLY A 94 6.07 -3.70 -9.32
N PHE A 95 7.37 -3.62 -9.39
CA PHE A 95 8.24 -4.78 -9.66
C PHE A 95 9.53 -4.82 -8.84
N ARG A 96 9.84 -3.75 -8.10
CA ARG A 96 11.13 -3.61 -7.39
C ARG A 96 11.24 -4.44 -6.12
N GLY A 97 10.12 -4.95 -5.58
CA GLY A 97 10.11 -5.74 -4.34
C GLY A 97 10.56 -4.93 -3.11
N GLU A 98 10.34 -3.62 -3.09
CA GLU A 98 10.86 -2.73 -2.05
C GLU A 98 9.81 -1.92 -1.31
N ALA A 99 8.57 -1.81 -1.83
CA ALA A 99 7.55 -0.95 -1.25
C ALA A 99 7.11 -1.44 0.13
N LEU A 100 6.69 -2.69 0.26
CA LEU A 100 6.25 -3.25 1.55
C LEU A 100 7.35 -3.25 2.62
N PRO A 101 8.59 -3.71 2.34
CA PRO A 101 9.67 -3.62 3.33
C PRO A 101 10.02 -2.17 3.69
N SER A 102 9.92 -1.22 2.75
CA SER A 102 10.14 0.20 3.01
C SER A 102 9.06 0.78 3.93
N ILE A 103 7.79 0.50 3.68
CA ILE A 103 6.67 0.91 4.55
C ILE A 103 6.85 0.31 5.95
N ALA A 104 7.13 -0.99 6.05
CA ALA A 104 7.30 -1.69 7.32
C ALA A 104 8.47 -1.16 8.15
N SER A 105 9.51 -0.60 7.53
CA SER A 105 10.66 -0.03 8.25
C SER A 105 10.37 1.32 8.90
N VAL A 106 9.33 2.05 8.47
CA VAL A 106 8.99 3.40 8.97
C VAL A 106 7.59 3.52 9.57
N ALA A 107 6.90 2.40 9.75
CA ALA A 107 5.54 2.34 10.30
C ALA A 107 5.32 1.05 11.10
N LYS A 108 4.13 0.95 11.71
CA LYS A 108 3.58 -0.32 12.19
C LYS A 108 2.68 -0.87 11.09
N VAL A 109 2.92 -2.10 10.68
CA VAL A 109 2.18 -2.74 9.59
C VAL A 109 1.57 -4.04 10.06
N SER A 110 0.30 -4.26 9.76
CA SER A 110 -0.33 -5.57 9.88
C SER A 110 -0.94 -5.98 8.55
N ILE A 111 -0.88 -7.26 8.25
CA ILE A 111 -1.47 -7.87 7.06
C ILE A 111 -2.31 -9.08 7.45
N GLU A 112 -3.49 -9.15 6.88
CA GLU A 112 -4.35 -10.33 6.84
C GLU A 112 -4.56 -10.70 5.38
N THR A 113 -4.21 -11.93 5.02
CA THR A 113 -4.30 -12.35 3.62
C THR A 113 -4.64 -13.83 3.53
N ALA A 114 -5.36 -14.21 2.50
CA ALA A 114 -5.67 -15.61 2.18
C ALA A 114 -5.80 -15.81 0.67
N VAL A 115 -5.28 -16.93 0.20
CA VAL A 115 -5.58 -17.46 -1.12
C VAL A 115 -6.90 -18.25 -1.05
N ALA A 116 -7.60 -18.40 -2.18
CA ALA A 116 -8.84 -19.14 -2.25
C ALA A 116 -8.67 -20.56 -1.69
N ASP A 117 -9.65 -21.00 -0.89
CA ASP A 117 -9.72 -22.34 -0.32
C ASP A 117 -8.54 -22.73 0.62
N GLN A 118 -7.81 -21.74 1.12
CA GLN A 118 -6.71 -21.93 2.07
C GLN A 118 -6.94 -21.16 3.38
N SER A 119 -6.28 -21.61 4.43
CA SER A 119 -6.21 -20.84 5.68
C SER A 119 -5.45 -19.54 5.44
N GLY A 120 -5.96 -18.44 5.98
CA GLY A 120 -5.29 -17.16 5.92
C GLY A 120 -4.14 -17.04 6.90
N THR A 121 -3.37 -15.97 6.73
CA THR A 121 -2.24 -15.61 7.59
C THR A 121 -2.41 -14.18 8.09
N TYR A 122 -2.12 -13.98 9.35
CA TYR A 122 -1.91 -12.68 9.98
C TYR A 122 -0.43 -12.49 10.27
N LEU A 123 0.11 -11.35 9.94
CA LEU A 123 1.48 -10.95 10.26
C LEU A 123 1.48 -9.49 10.73
N SER A 124 2.21 -9.18 11.81
CA SER A 124 2.47 -7.80 12.23
C SER A 124 3.96 -7.50 12.30
N ILE A 125 4.31 -6.29 11.87
CA ILE A 125 5.68 -5.80 11.75
C ILE A 125 5.74 -4.38 12.30
N LYS A 126 6.77 -4.10 13.10
CA LYS A 126 7.03 -2.75 13.62
C LYS A 126 8.47 -2.35 13.37
N GLY A 127 8.67 -1.26 12.62
CA GLY A 127 10.01 -0.77 12.29
C GLY A 127 10.89 -1.81 11.59
N GLY A 128 10.28 -2.69 10.79
CA GLY A 128 10.97 -3.76 10.07
C GLY A 128 11.16 -5.07 10.86
N VAL A 129 10.67 -5.13 12.11
CA VAL A 129 10.79 -6.33 12.96
C VAL A 129 9.43 -7.01 13.06
N ILE A 130 9.38 -8.30 12.73
CA ILE A 130 8.16 -9.11 12.87
C ILE A 130 7.87 -9.29 14.37
N GLU A 131 6.66 -8.87 14.80
CA GLU A 131 6.19 -9.01 16.19
C GLU A 131 5.31 -10.26 16.36
N GLU A 132 4.45 -10.56 15.39
CA GLU A 132 3.52 -11.67 15.44
C GLU A 132 3.30 -12.28 14.07
N GLU A 133 3.15 -13.58 14.02
CA GLU A 133 2.68 -14.35 12.87
C GLU A 133 1.80 -15.48 13.36
N ARG A 134 0.62 -15.62 12.76
CA ARG A 134 -0.32 -16.69 13.10
C ARG A 134 -1.26 -17.01 11.95
N PRO A 135 -1.82 -18.22 11.91
CA PRO A 135 -2.96 -18.50 11.04
C PRO A 135 -4.14 -17.59 11.35
N ASN A 136 -4.90 -17.24 10.31
CA ASN A 136 -6.10 -16.41 10.44
C ASN A 136 -7.24 -16.96 9.59
N LYS A 137 -8.49 -16.69 10.00
CA LYS A 137 -9.67 -16.97 9.21
C LYS A 137 -9.98 -15.78 8.29
N SER A 138 -9.17 -15.59 7.28
CA SER A 138 -9.37 -14.53 6.30
C SER A 138 -10.21 -15.03 5.12
N ARG A 139 -10.95 -14.11 4.49
CA ARG A 139 -11.51 -14.35 3.16
C ARG A 139 -10.42 -14.20 2.12
N LYS A 140 -10.61 -14.76 0.91
CA LYS A 140 -9.74 -14.51 -0.23
C LYS A 140 -9.52 -13.01 -0.41
N GLY A 141 -8.26 -12.61 -0.58
CA GLY A 141 -7.83 -11.22 -0.73
C GLY A 141 -6.86 -10.81 0.36
N THR A 142 -6.62 -9.51 0.46
CA THR A 142 -5.64 -8.95 1.39
C THR A 142 -6.19 -7.70 2.07
N THR A 143 -5.92 -7.59 3.37
CA THR A 143 -6.08 -6.33 4.12
C THR A 143 -4.72 -5.97 4.69
N ILE A 144 -4.21 -4.78 4.34
CA ILE A 144 -3.00 -4.22 4.91
C ILE A 144 -3.37 -2.97 5.68
N ILE A 145 -2.89 -2.87 6.92
CA ILE A 145 -3.06 -1.70 7.78
C ILE A 145 -1.68 -1.14 8.10
N VAL A 146 -1.48 0.12 7.80
CA VAL A 146 -0.27 0.89 8.12
C VAL A 146 -0.64 1.94 9.14
N GLU A 147 -0.01 1.90 10.31
CA GLU A 147 -0.28 2.80 11.42
C GLU A 147 0.98 3.56 11.83
N ASP A 148 0.79 4.76 12.37
CA ASP A 148 1.84 5.62 12.92
C ASP A 148 3.01 5.82 11.92
N LEU A 149 2.68 6.22 10.70
CA LEU A 149 3.67 6.46 9.64
C LEU A 149 4.72 7.47 10.11
N PHE A 150 6.00 7.13 9.95
CA PHE A 150 7.16 7.92 10.36
C PHE A 150 7.37 8.06 11.88
N TYR A 151 6.73 7.23 12.71
CA TYR A 151 6.87 7.29 14.17
C TYR A 151 8.33 7.20 14.64
N ASN A 152 9.18 6.47 13.91
CA ASN A 152 10.61 6.26 14.21
C ASN A 152 11.55 7.13 13.37
N THR A 153 11.00 8.03 12.56
CA THR A 153 11.75 8.97 11.70
C THR A 153 11.18 10.39 11.87
N PRO A 154 11.27 11.00 13.06
CA PRO A 154 10.59 12.26 13.39
C PRO A 154 11.04 13.43 12.50
N ALA A 155 12.24 13.39 11.95
CA ALA A 155 12.72 14.40 11.01
C ALA A 155 11.83 14.46 9.76
N ARG A 156 11.25 13.35 9.33
CA ARG A 156 10.34 13.30 8.16
C ARG A 156 9.00 13.95 8.43
N LEU A 157 8.48 13.83 9.65
CA LEU A 157 7.23 14.49 10.04
C LEU A 157 7.32 16.01 9.89
N LYS A 158 8.51 16.60 10.02
CA LYS A 158 8.73 18.03 9.81
C LYS A 158 8.55 18.48 8.34
N TYR A 159 8.68 17.57 7.39
CA TYR A 159 8.48 17.86 5.96
C TYR A 159 7.04 17.60 5.51
N ILE A 160 6.21 16.98 6.34
CA ILE A 160 4.79 16.83 6.08
C ILE A 160 4.14 18.21 6.15
N ARG A 161 3.38 18.52 5.11
CA ARG A 161 2.63 19.77 5.01
C ARG A 161 1.39 19.70 5.92
N SER A 162 0.36 20.46 5.63
CA SER A 162 -0.89 20.35 6.39
C SER A 162 -1.59 19.01 6.10
N LEU A 163 -2.38 18.50 7.07
CA LEU A 163 -3.20 17.29 6.87
C LEU A 163 -4.11 17.43 5.64
N GLN A 164 -4.63 18.64 5.40
CA GLN A 164 -5.46 18.89 4.21
C GLN A 164 -4.68 18.72 2.90
N THR A 165 -3.42 19.15 2.85
CA THR A 165 -2.55 18.95 1.68
C THR A 165 -2.28 17.47 1.45
N GLU A 166 -1.99 16.71 2.52
CA GLU A 166 -1.73 15.27 2.39
C GLU A 166 -2.99 14.52 1.97
N LEU A 167 -4.15 14.87 2.51
CA LEU A 167 -5.43 14.28 2.09
C LEU A 167 -5.74 14.61 0.62
N SER A 168 -5.48 15.84 0.18
CA SER A 168 -5.64 16.22 -1.23
C SER A 168 -4.74 15.39 -2.16
N ASN A 169 -3.49 15.14 -1.77
CA ASN A 169 -2.59 14.29 -2.53
C ASN A 169 -3.09 12.84 -2.63
N ILE A 170 -3.63 12.28 -1.53
CA ILE A 170 -4.22 10.95 -1.53
C ILE A 170 -5.43 10.90 -2.48
N THR A 171 -6.32 11.87 -2.37
CA THR A 171 -7.54 11.95 -3.20
C THR A 171 -7.17 12.05 -4.69
N ASP A 172 -6.19 12.89 -5.05
CA ASP A 172 -5.73 13.04 -6.43
C ASP A 172 -5.17 11.73 -7.00
N ILE A 173 -4.34 11.03 -6.24
CA ILE A 173 -3.79 9.72 -6.64
C ILE A 173 -4.93 8.70 -6.83
N MET A 174 -5.86 8.60 -5.89
CA MET A 174 -6.98 7.66 -5.98
C MET A 174 -7.88 7.97 -7.18
N ASN A 175 -8.15 9.24 -7.46
CA ASN A 175 -8.92 9.66 -8.62
C ASN A 175 -8.26 9.23 -9.94
N ARG A 176 -6.94 9.46 -10.06
CA ARG A 176 -6.17 9.05 -11.25
C ARG A 176 -6.16 7.54 -11.44
N ILE A 177 -5.95 6.78 -10.37
CA ILE A 177 -5.98 5.31 -10.42
C ILE A 177 -7.38 4.82 -10.82
N ALA A 178 -8.44 5.36 -10.25
CA ALA A 178 -9.81 4.98 -10.58
C ALA A 178 -10.15 5.26 -12.06
N LEU A 179 -9.71 6.40 -12.61
CA LEU A 179 -9.90 6.72 -14.02
C LEU A 179 -9.12 5.79 -14.96
N SER A 180 -7.97 5.28 -14.50
CA SER A 180 -7.15 4.33 -15.26
C SER A 180 -7.69 2.91 -15.24
N HIS A 181 -8.55 2.58 -14.26
CA HIS A 181 -9.09 1.24 -14.02
C HIS A 181 -10.61 1.27 -13.82
N PRO A 182 -11.39 1.62 -14.87
CA PRO A 182 -12.85 1.69 -14.75
C PRO A 182 -13.51 0.34 -14.47
N GLU A 183 -12.79 -0.77 -14.67
CA GLU A 183 -13.21 -2.14 -14.38
C GLU A 183 -13.11 -2.52 -12.90
N ILE A 184 -12.45 -1.68 -12.06
CA ILE A 184 -12.27 -1.92 -10.63
C ILE A 184 -13.17 -0.97 -9.83
N ALA A 185 -13.88 -1.50 -8.85
CA ALA A 185 -14.62 -0.69 -7.89
C ALA A 185 -13.68 -0.15 -6.82
N PHE A 186 -13.61 1.18 -6.70
CA PHE A 186 -12.82 1.85 -5.66
C PHE A 186 -13.71 2.57 -4.67
N ARG A 187 -13.36 2.49 -3.39
CA ARG A 187 -13.93 3.32 -2.32
C ARG A 187 -12.78 3.94 -1.52
N LEU A 188 -12.89 5.25 -1.28
CA LEU A 188 -11.98 5.98 -0.39
C LEU A 188 -12.78 6.62 0.73
N HIS A 189 -12.42 6.34 1.96
CA HIS A 189 -12.99 6.93 3.16
C HIS A 189 -11.92 7.65 3.99
N HIS A 190 -12.26 8.81 4.50
CA HIS A 190 -11.45 9.57 5.46
C HIS A 190 -12.31 9.93 6.66
N GLU A 191 -11.88 9.54 7.87
CA GLU A 191 -12.62 9.77 9.11
C GLU A 191 -14.11 9.33 9.02
N GLY A 192 -14.35 8.20 8.36
CA GLY A 192 -15.70 7.66 8.13
C GLY A 192 -16.50 8.32 7.00
N ASN A 193 -16.02 9.41 6.40
CA ASN A 193 -16.66 10.06 5.27
C ASN A 193 -16.17 9.48 3.94
N GLN A 194 -17.10 9.17 3.03
CA GLN A 194 -16.76 8.68 1.70
C GLN A 194 -16.32 9.84 0.79
N LEU A 195 -15.09 9.75 0.26
CA LEU A 195 -14.51 10.75 -0.66
C LEU A 195 -14.55 10.31 -2.12
N LEU A 196 -14.52 8.99 -2.37
CA LEU A 196 -14.57 8.41 -3.71
C LEU A 196 -15.39 7.12 -3.69
N HIS A 197 -16.20 6.93 -4.73
CA HIS A 197 -16.87 5.66 -5.01
C HIS A 197 -17.03 5.49 -6.51
N THR A 198 -16.48 4.40 -7.06
CA THR A 198 -16.65 4.01 -8.45
C THR A 198 -17.29 2.61 -8.55
N ALA A 199 -18.04 2.36 -9.59
CA ALA A 199 -18.83 1.13 -9.72
C ALA A 199 -18.03 -0.09 -10.16
N GLY A 200 -16.88 0.11 -10.85
CA GLY A 200 -16.06 -0.98 -11.37
C GLY A 200 -16.72 -1.81 -12.48
N ASN A 201 -17.58 -1.20 -13.27
CA ASN A 201 -18.31 -1.87 -14.36
C ASN A 201 -17.71 -1.70 -15.75
N GLY A 202 -16.51 -1.10 -15.85
CA GLY A 202 -15.81 -0.81 -17.08
C GLY A 202 -16.33 0.42 -17.85
N ASP A 203 -17.34 1.12 -17.34
CA ASP A 203 -17.89 2.34 -17.94
C ASP A 203 -17.10 3.57 -17.46
N LEU A 204 -16.22 4.09 -18.31
CA LEU A 204 -15.41 5.26 -18.01
C LEU A 204 -16.26 6.51 -17.71
N ARG A 205 -17.44 6.67 -18.33
CA ARG A 205 -18.32 7.82 -18.06
C ARG A 205 -18.87 7.77 -16.63
N GLN A 206 -19.28 6.60 -16.19
CA GLN A 206 -19.72 6.39 -14.80
C GLN A 206 -18.56 6.59 -13.82
N THR A 207 -17.35 6.15 -14.18
CA THR A 207 -16.15 6.37 -13.36
C THR A 207 -15.86 7.87 -13.24
N ILE A 208 -15.91 8.63 -14.34
CA ILE A 208 -15.74 10.09 -14.33
C ILE A 208 -16.78 10.77 -13.43
N ALA A 209 -18.05 10.34 -13.52
CA ALA A 209 -19.12 10.85 -12.66
C ALA A 209 -18.88 10.51 -11.17
N GLY A 210 -18.33 9.34 -10.87
CA GLY A 210 -17.95 8.92 -9.51
C GLY A 210 -16.80 9.74 -8.95
N VAL A 211 -15.87 10.19 -9.79
CA VAL A 211 -14.69 11.00 -9.40
C VAL A 211 -15.03 12.47 -9.26
N TYR A 212 -15.75 13.06 -10.21
CA TYR A 212 -15.99 14.51 -10.30
C TYR A 212 -17.41 14.91 -9.92
N GLY A 213 -18.29 13.97 -9.64
CA GLY A 213 -19.72 14.19 -9.46
C GLY A 213 -20.46 14.25 -10.80
N THR A 214 -21.77 14.06 -10.74
CA THR A 214 -22.65 14.28 -11.91
C THR A 214 -22.73 15.77 -12.19
N LEU A 215 -22.33 16.17 -13.39
CA LEU A 215 -22.70 17.51 -13.91
C LEU A 215 -24.22 17.58 -13.96
N THR A 216 -24.83 18.30 -13.05
CA THR A 216 -26.25 18.71 -13.11
C THR A 216 -26.42 19.85 -14.09
#